data_868f089ec75392553b28ba675c586651
#
_entry.id   868f089ec75392553b28ba675c586651
#
_cell.length_a   1.000
_cell.length_b   1.000
_cell.length_c   1.000
_cell.angle_alpha   90.00
_cell.angle_beta   90.00
_cell.angle_gamma   90.00
#
_symmetry.space_group_name_H-M   'P 1'
#
loop_
_entity.id
_entity.type
_entity.pdbx_description
1 polymer ?
#
loop_
_entity_poly.entity_id
_entity_poly.type
_entity_poly.pdbx_seq_one_letter_code
_entity_poly.pdbx_strand_id
1 'polypeptide(L)'
;MGMLRPVPALIAALILLAGSACSGGPQQPITKLVEPVDVKTGWFDAGVENGMNKLVPSATLSLRNISSEPVANVQLNAVIRRVGETEEWGGAYMKVVGTEGIPPGGQTKPIILRSNLGYTGTEPRAQMLKNRQFVDASVQVFAKHGGNQWVKLGEWPIARDLLTQ
;
A
#
# COMPACT_ATOMS: atom_id res chain seq x y z
N MET A 1 29.26 -76.04 36.77
CA MET A 1 27.99 -75.39 37.11
C MET A 1 28.25 -73.88 37.10
N GLY A 2 27.96 -73.20 36.10
CA GLY A 2 28.12 -71.79 35.91
C GLY A 2 26.95 -71.24 35.13
N MET A 3 26.03 -70.55 35.84
CA MET A 3 24.87 -69.95 35.26
C MET A 3 25.25 -68.69 34.46
N LEU A 4 25.01 -68.70 33.14
CA LEU A 4 25.00 -67.49 32.31
C LEU A 4 23.73 -66.69 32.59
N ARG A 5 23.87 -65.46 33.00
CA ARG A 5 22.79 -64.47 33.08
C ARG A 5 22.70 -63.70 31.76
N PRO A 6 21.52 -63.52 31.18
CA PRO A 6 21.36 -62.69 29.99
C PRO A 6 21.35 -61.21 30.39
N VAL A 7 22.07 -60.40 29.61
CA VAL A 7 22.10 -58.94 29.68
C VAL A 7 20.95 -58.43 28.82
N PRO A 8 20.05 -57.55 29.31
CA PRO A 8 19.04 -56.94 28.47
C PRO A 8 19.65 -55.84 27.59
N ALA A 9 19.48 -55.99 26.30
CA ALA A 9 19.80 -55.00 25.31
C ALA A 9 18.93 -53.76 25.49
N LEU A 10 19.51 -52.61 25.87
CA LEU A 10 18.88 -51.30 25.84
C LEU A 10 18.75 -50.85 24.39
N ILE A 11 17.56 -50.89 23.86
CA ILE A 11 17.23 -50.26 22.55
C ILE A 11 17.08 -48.75 22.82
N ALA A 12 18.09 -47.98 22.47
CA ALA A 12 18.00 -46.49 22.44
C ALA A 12 17.14 -46.07 21.25
N ALA A 13 15.89 -45.71 21.50
CA ALA A 13 15.03 -45.09 20.49
C ALA A 13 15.50 -43.66 20.24
N LEU A 14 16.17 -43.46 19.11
CA LEU A 14 16.57 -42.11 18.64
C LEU A 14 15.35 -41.45 18.05
N ILE A 15 14.69 -40.57 18.83
CA ILE A 15 13.60 -39.74 18.37
C ILE A 15 14.22 -38.60 17.54
N LEU A 16 14.16 -38.70 16.22
CA LEU A 16 14.42 -37.61 15.29
C LEU A 16 13.28 -36.57 15.42
N LEU A 17 13.50 -35.52 16.21
CA LEU A 17 12.70 -34.30 16.12
C LEU A 17 12.97 -33.65 14.76
N ALA A 18 12.11 -33.94 13.79
CA ALA A 18 12.01 -33.16 12.57
C ALA A 18 11.51 -31.76 12.97
N GLY A 19 12.42 -30.86 13.28
CA GLY A 19 12.12 -29.45 13.43
C GLY A 19 11.60 -28.94 12.09
N SER A 20 10.29 -28.64 12.03
CA SER A 20 9.71 -27.87 10.93
C SER A 20 10.36 -26.49 10.98
N ALA A 21 11.47 -26.32 10.28
CA ALA A 21 12.02 -25.02 10.00
C ALA A 21 10.94 -24.28 9.22
N CYS A 22 10.30 -23.31 9.85
CA CYS A 22 9.55 -22.27 9.14
C CYS A 22 10.53 -21.61 8.17
N SER A 23 10.51 -22.05 6.92
CA SER A 23 11.28 -21.46 5.84
C SER A 23 10.65 -20.12 5.44
N GLY A 24 10.78 -19.13 6.33
CA GLY A 24 10.62 -17.73 5.97
C GLY A 24 11.84 -17.31 5.17
N GLY A 25 11.91 -17.72 3.90
CA GLY A 25 12.88 -17.15 2.96
C GLY A 25 12.68 -15.63 2.89
N PRO A 26 13.68 -14.85 2.42
CA PRO A 26 13.56 -13.42 2.29
C PRO A 26 12.32 -13.12 1.42
N GLN A 27 11.32 -12.48 2.04
CA GLN A 27 10.08 -12.15 1.33
C GLN A 27 10.43 -11.14 0.23
N GLN A 28 9.96 -11.41 -0.98
CA GLN A 28 10.19 -10.51 -2.11
C GLN A 28 9.58 -9.13 -1.83
N PRO A 29 10.24 -8.04 -2.27
CA PRO A 29 9.68 -6.71 -2.12
C PRO A 29 8.37 -6.61 -2.91
N ILE A 30 7.42 -5.87 -2.36
CA ILE A 30 6.06 -5.73 -2.93
C ILE A 30 6.07 -5.31 -4.41
N THR A 31 7.08 -4.56 -4.85
CA THR A 31 7.28 -4.13 -6.24
C THR A 31 7.56 -5.27 -7.24
N LYS A 32 7.89 -6.47 -6.74
CA LYS A 32 8.02 -7.68 -7.55
C LYS A 32 6.73 -8.50 -7.58
N LEU A 33 5.77 -8.15 -6.75
CA LEU A 33 4.52 -8.88 -6.58
C LEU A 33 3.34 -8.15 -7.21
N VAL A 34 3.30 -6.80 -7.10
CA VAL A 34 2.22 -5.99 -7.66
C VAL A 34 2.76 -4.77 -8.39
N GLU A 35 1.98 -4.29 -9.35
CA GLU A 35 2.20 -3.02 -10.02
C GLU A 35 0.95 -2.13 -9.93
N PRO A 36 1.11 -0.81 -9.81
CA PRO A 36 0.01 0.14 -9.92
C PRO A 36 -0.41 0.27 -11.39
N VAL A 37 -1.72 0.18 -11.64
CA VAL A 37 -2.32 0.34 -12.96
C VAL A 37 -3.48 1.33 -12.88
N ASP A 38 -3.91 1.88 -14.03
CA ASP A 38 -5.05 2.80 -14.15
C ASP A 38 -4.92 4.04 -13.23
N VAL A 39 -3.68 4.55 -13.08
CA VAL A 39 -3.41 5.67 -12.19
C VAL A 39 -4.04 6.95 -12.74
N LYS A 40 -4.87 7.60 -11.93
CA LYS A 40 -5.46 8.92 -12.19
C LYS A 40 -5.23 9.79 -10.96
N THR A 41 -4.91 11.05 -11.18
CA THR A 41 -4.75 12.04 -10.13
C THR A 41 -5.63 13.25 -10.39
N GLY A 42 -5.92 14.01 -9.36
CA GLY A 42 -6.71 15.24 -9.47
C GLY A 42 -7.13 15.76 -8.10
N TRP A 43 -8.03 16.70 -8.11
CA TRP A 43 -8.52 17.37 -6.91
C TRP A 43 -9.97 16.96 -6.65
N PHE A 44 -10.21 16.39 -5.48
CA PHE A 44 -11.54 15.97 -5.06
C PHE A 44 -12.22 17.11 -4.31
N ASP A 45 -13.51 17.32 -4.62
CA ASP A 45 -14.36 18.25 -3.89
C ASP A 45 -14.73 17.67 -2.52
N ALA A 46 -14.10 18.17 -1.49
CA ALA A 46 -14.36 17.78 -0.10
C ALA A 46 -15.51 18.58 0.55
N GLY A 47 -16.27 19.34 -0.24
CA GLY A 47 -17.41 20.12 0.23
C GLY A 47 -17.04 21.52 0.70
N VAL A 48 -17.71 21.96 1.77
CA VAL A 48 -17.51 23.28 2.36
C VAL A 48 -17.01 23.12 3.80
N GLU A 49 -15.92 23.82 4.11
CA GLU A 49 -15.33 23.87 5.44
C GLU A 49 -15.24 25.33 5.89
N ASN A 50 -15.86 25.67 7.00
CA ASN A 50 -15.92 27.05 7.53
C ASN A 50 -16.41 28.09 6.50
N GLY A 51 -17.40 27.73 5.68
CA GLY A 51 -17.96 28.60 4.65
C GLY A 51 -17.12 28.71 3.37
N MET A 52 -16.02 28.00 3.27
CA MET A 52 -15.14 27.97 2.08
C MET A 52 -15.19 26.62 1.38
N ASN A 53 -15.09 26.63 0.05
CA ASN A 53 -14.92 25.41 -0.74
C ASN A 53 -13.60 24.74 -0.39
N LYS A 54 -13.59 23.40 -0.28
CA LYS A 54 -12.39 22.64 0.02
C LYS A 54 -12.09 21.65 -1.10
N LEU A 55 -10.86 21.70 -1.61
CA LEU A 55 -10.31 20.76 -2.59
C LEU A 55 -9.15 19.99 -1.95
N VAL A 56 -9.18 18.67 -2.04
CA VAL A 56 -8.11 17.80 -1.54
C VAL A 56 -7.45 17.04 -2.69
N PRO A 57 -6.10 16.94 -2.71
CA PRO A 57 -5.42 16.16 -3.72
C PRO A 57 -5.73 14.67 -3.52
N SER A 58 -5.94 13.98 -4.64
CA SER A 58 -6.37 12.59 -4.66
C SER A 58 -5.68 11.81 -5.77
N ALA A 59 -5.43 10.55 -5.52
CA ALA A 59 -4.98 9.58 -6.52
C ALA A 59 -5.90 8.37 -6.50
N THR A 60 -6.29 7.90 -7.68
CA THR A 60 -7.00 6.62 -7.86
C THR A 60 -6.09 5.69 -8.64
N LEU A 61 -5.98 4.46 -8.19
CA LEU A 61 -5.21 3.42 -8.87
C LEU A 61 -5.80 2.04 -8.56
N SER A 62 -5.44 1.05 -9.35
CA SER A 62 -5.65 -0.36 -9.01
C SER A 62 -4.29 -1.05 -8.86
N LEU A 63 -4.24 -2.14 -8.10
CA LEU A 63 -3.06 -2.99 -8.00
C LEU A 63 -3.29 -4.25 -8.82
N ARG A 64 -2.39 -4.55 -9.74
CA ARG A 64 -2.36 -5.81 -10.48
C ARG A 64 -1.29 -6.73 -9.89
N ASN A 65 -1.66 -7.99 -9.61
CA ASN A 65 -0.72 -9.02 -9.20
C ASN A 65 0.08 -9.51 -10.40
N ILE A 66 1.39 -9.27 -10.41
CA ILE A 66 2.33 -9.70 -11.45
C ILE A 66 3.15 -10.94 -11.06
N SER A 67 2.86 -11.50 -9.89
CA SER A 67 3.52 -12.72 -9.39
C SER A 67 2.73 -13.98 -9.74
N SER A 68 3.34 -15.14 -9.50
CA SER A 68 2.70 -16.44 -9.70
C SER A 68 1.86 -16.92 -8.52
N GLU A 69 1.88 -16.18 -7.39
CA GLU A 69 1.19 -16.54 -6.16
C GLU A 69 0.18 -15.46 -5.76
N PRO A 70 -0.86 -15.80 -4.99
CA PRO A 70 -1.79 -14.79 -4.45
C PRO A 70 -1.06 -13.80 -3.54
N VAL A 71 -1.35 -12.50 -3.68
CA VAL A 71 -0.77 -11.44 -2.85
C VAL A 71 -1.81 -10.92 -1.87
N ALA A 72 -1.60 -11.15 -0.58
CA ALA A 72 -2.54 -10.80 0.49
C ALA A 72 -1.97 -9.72 1.43
N ASN A 73 -2.85 -9.16 2.27
CA ASN A 73 -2.49 -8.22 3.33
C ASN A 73 -1.70 -7.00 2.84
N VAL A 74 -2.14 -6.38 1.74
CA VAL A 74 -1.50 -5.20 1.17
C VAL A 74 -2.05 -3.93 1.81
N GLN A 75 -1.13 -3.04 2.16
CA GLN A 75 -1.40 -1.72 2.70
C GLN A 75 -0.75 -0.68 1.80
N LEU A 76 -1.43 0.44 1.60
CA LEU A 76 -0.92 1.60 0.88
C LEU A 76 -0.78 2.80 1.82
N ASN A 77 0.26 3.58 1.59
CA ASN A 77 0.47 4.89 2.19
C ASN A 77 0.78 5.89 1.08
N ALA A 78 -0.07 6.90 0.93
CA ALA A 78 0.15 8.03 0.03
C ALA A 78 0.72 9.20 0.82
N VAL A 79 1.84 9.72 0.37
CA VAL A 79 2.48 10.93 0.90
C VAL A 79 2.35 12.02 -0.15
N ILE A 80 1.72 13.12 0.22
CA ILE A 80 1.48 14.25 -0.68
C ILE A 80 2.38 15.40 -0.27
N ARG A 81 3.04 16.01 -1.26
CA ARG A 81 3.89 17.19 -1.10
C ARG A 81 3.49 18.27 -2.08
N ARG A 82 3.61 19.51 -1.67
CA ARG A 82 3.52 20.65 -2.59
C ARG A 82 4.80 20.74 -3.41
N VAL A 83 4.68 21.10 -4.66
CA VAL A 83 5.83 21.22 -5.55
C VAL A 83 6.77 22.30 -5.01
N GLY A 84 8.07 21.95 -4.91
CA GLY A 84 9.09 22.83 -4.33
C GLY A 84 9.27 22.70 -2.81
N GLU A 85 8.44 21.87 -2.14
CA GLU A 85 8.56 21.60 -0.70
C GLU A 85 9.02 20.15 -0.46
N THR A 86 9.82 19.96 0.58
CA THR A 86 10.31 18.63 1.01
C THR A 86 9.42 17.99 2.07
N GLU A 87 8.69 18.80 2.81
CA GLU A 87 7.84 18.34 3.89
C GLU A 87 6.55 17.71 3.35
N GLU A 88 6.06 16.71 4.07
CA GLU A 88 4.76 16.13 3.83
C GLU A 88 3.67 17.17 4.14
N TRP A 89 2.84 17.47 3.15
CA TRP A 89 1.69 18.34 3.33
C TRP A 89 0.44 17.57 3.77
N GLY A 90 0.26 16.34 3.30
CA GLY A 90 -0.87 15.51 3.66
C GLY A 90 -0.68 14.09 3.16
N GLY A 91 -1.63 13.23 3.49
CA GLY A 91 -1.51 11.83 3.08
C GLY A 91 -2.79 11.03 3.28
N ALA A 92 -2.69 9.76 2.88
CA ALA A 92 -3.74 8.76 3.07
C ALA A 92 -3.12 7.41 3.36
N TYR A 93 -3.67 6.70 4.33
CA TYR A 93 -3.28 5.34 4.67
C TYR A 93 -4.48 4.41 4.56
N MET A 94 -4.30 3.25 3.93
CA MET A 94 -5.38 2.29 3.73
C MET A 94 -4.87 0.84 3.67
N LYS A 95 -5.58 -0.09 4.31
CA LYS A 95 -5.48 -1.52 4.01
C LYS A 95 -6.36 -1.80 2.78
N VAL A 96 -5.75 -2.21 1.68
CA VAL A 96 -6.43 -2.32 0.37
C VAL A 96 -6.69 -3.75 -0.07
N VAL A 97 -5.93 -4.72 0.48
CA VAL A 97 -6.13 -6.15 0.24
C VAL A 97 -6.12 -6.87 1.57
N GLY A 98 -7.12 -7.68 1.81
CA GLY A 98 -7.26 -8.52 3.00
C GLY A 98 -6.53 -9.86 2.89
N THR A 99 -7.02 -10.84 3.63
CA THR A 99 -6.47 -12.20 3.65
C THR A 99 -6.83 -13.02 2.42
N GLU A 100 -7.90 -12.63 1.70
CA GLU A 100 -8.36 -13.25 0.45
C GLU A 100 -7.33 -13.11 -0.68
N GLY A 101 -6.56 -12.02 -0.66
CA GLY A 101 -5.49 -11.75 -1.63
C GLY A 101 -5.98 -11.37 -3.03
N ILE A 102 -5.02 -10.98 -3.88
CA ILE A 102 -5.21 -10.78 -5.32
C ILE A 102 -4.65 -12.03 -5.99
N PRO A 103 -5.43 -12.80 -6.76
CA PRO A 103 -4.92 -13.98 -7.46
C PRO A 103 -3.88 -13.58 -8.52
N PRO A 104 -3.02 -14.51 -8.99
CA PRO A 104 -2.07 -14.25 -10.07
C PRO A 104 -2.76 -13.66 -11.30
N GLY A 105 -2.22 -12.55 -11.83
CA GLY A 105 -2.81 -11.80 -12.94
C GLY A 105 -4.08 -11.02 -12.61
N GLY A 106 -4.61 -11.17 -11.40
CA GLY A 106 -5.79 -10.44 -10.94
C GLY A 106 -5.48 -8.98 -10.58
N GLN A 107 -6.55 -8.21 -10.42
CA GLN A 107 -6.48 -6.77 -10.15
C GLN A 107 -7.49 -6.38 -9.07
N THR A 108 -7.15 -5.41 -8.23
CA THR A 108 -8.09 -4.82 -7.27
C THR A 108 -9.15 -3.97 -7.99
N LYS A 109 -10.24 -3.71 -7.30
CA LYS A 109 -11.09 -2.56 -7.65
C LYS A 109 -10.28 -1.26 -7.53
N PRO A 110 -10.73 -0.16 -8.17
CA PRO A 110 -10.09 1.14 -7.99
C PRO A 110 -10.00 1.54 -6.51
N ILE A 111 -8.80 1.91 -6.09
CA ILE A 111 -8.45 2.36 -4.75
C ILE A 111 -8.32 3.87 -4.81
N ILE A 112 -9.03 4.58 -3.93
CA ILE A 112 -9.02 6.04 -3.90
C ILE A 112 -8.23 6.49 -2.67
N LEU A 113 -7.10 7.16 -2.90
CA LEU A 113 -6.24 7.76 -1.88
C LEU A 113 -6.50 9.26 -1.87
N ARG A 114 -7.24 9.74 -0.88
CA ARG A 114 -7.56 11.17 -0.69
C ARG A 114 -6.75 11.73 0.46
N SER A 115 -6.15 12.90 0.25
CA SER A 115 -5.47 13.61 1.32
C SER A 115 -6.45 14.04 2.43
N ASN A 116 -5.96 14.04 3.65
CA ASN A 116 -6.65 14.65 4.79
C ASN A 116 -6.59 16.18 4.78
N LEU A 117 -5.61 16.77 4.07
CA LEU A 117 -5.42 18.20 3.92
C LEU A 117 -5.63 18.66 2.47
N GLY A 118 -5.95 19.92 2.29
CA GLY A 118 -6.25 20.50 0.99
C GLY A 118 -6.28 22.02 1.01
N TYR A 119 -6.69 22.60 -0.10
CA TYR A 119 -6.90 24.02 -0.23
C TYR A 119 -8.35 24.39 0.06
N THR A 120 -8.53 25.52 0.76
CA THR A 120 -9.83 26.16 0.97
C THR A 120 -9.86 27.51 0.26
N GLY A 121 -11.02 27.90 -0.26
CA GLY A 121 -11.20 29.18 -0.93
C GLY A 121 -12.67 29.55 -1.10
N THR A 122 -12.94 30.84 -1.27
CA THR A 122 -14.30 31.34 -1.51
C THR A 122 -14.71 31.26 -2.98
N GLU A 123 -13.73 31.08 -3.89
CA GLU A 123 -13.96 30.96 -5.32
C GLU A 123 -14.66 29.67 -5.68
N PRO A 124 -15.37 29.61 -6.82
CA PRO A 124 -15.85 28.36 -7.36
C PRO A 124 -14.69 27.36 -7.59
N ARG A 125 -14.90 26.08 -7.32
CA ARG A 125 -13.88 25.03 -7.31
C ARG A 125 -12.98 25.00 -8.56
N ALA A 126 -13.62 25.13 -9.74
CA ALA A 126 -12.86 25.16 -11.00
C ALA A 126 -11.99 26.43 -11.13
N GLN A 127 -12.35 27.53 -10.48
CA GLN A 127 -11.55 28.75 -10.47
C GLN A 127 -10.38 28.66 -9.52
N MET A 128 -10.56 27.99 -8.37
CA MET A 128 -9.45 27.70 -7.44
C MET A 128 -8.29 27.02 -8.16
N LEU A 129 -8.56 26.01 -9.01
CA LEU A 129 -7.53 25.28 -9.75
C LEU A 129 -6.82 26.14 -10.82
N LYS A 130 -7.43 27.24 -11.26
CA LYS A 130 -6.87 28.18 -12.25
C LYS A 130 -6.11 29.33 -11.59
N ASN A 131 -6.22 29.49 -10.27
CA ASN A 131 -5.56 30.55 -9.54
C ASN A 131 -4.05 30.44 -9.70
N ARG A 132 -3.37 31.57 -9.98
CA ARG A 132 -1.90 31.62 -10.16
C ARG A 132 -1.14 31.33 -8.87
N GLN A 133 -1.75 31.54 -7.71
CA GLN A 133 -1.17 31.25 -6.39
C GLN A 133 -1.41 29.78 -5.96
N PHE A 134 -2.14 29.01 -6.76
CA PHE A 134 -2.35 27.60 -6.50
C PHE A 134 -1.04 26.84 -6.68
N VAL A 135 -0.54 26.24 -5.62
CA VAL A 135 0.69 25.45 -5.64
C VAL A 135 0.34 24.02 -6.02
N ASP A 136 0.97 23.51 -7.06
CA ASP A 136 0.80 22.13 -7.48
C ASP A 136 1.32 21.15 -6.42
N ALA A 137 0.83 19.93 -6.48
CA ALA A 137 1.24 18.87 -5.58
C ALA A 137 1.66 17.61 -6.35
N SER A 138 2.42 16.75 -5.70
CA SER A 138 2.71 15.39 -6.14
C SER A 138 2.31 14.38 -5.07
N VAL A 139 2.03 13.16 -5.49
CA VAL A 139 1.76 12.03 -4.61
C VAL A 139 2.80 10.95 -4.79
N GLN A 140 3.41 10.52 -3.71
CA GLN A 140 4.22 9.30 -3.62
C GLN A 140 3.37 8.21 -2.98
N VAL A 141 3.26 7.07 -3.65
CA VAL A 141 2.53 5.92 -3.11
C VAL A 141 3.51 4.84 -2.72
N PHE A 142 3.43 4.44 -1.47
CA PHE A 142 4.19 3.34 -0.89
C PHE A 142 3.26 2.18 -0.60
N ALA A 143 3.79 0.97 -0.73
CA ALA A 143 3.08 -0.25 -0.36
C ALA A 143 3.93 -1.14 0.53
N LYS A 144 3.26 -1.95 1.31
CA LYS A 144 3.83 -3.13 1.97
C LYS A 144 2.82 -4.27 2.01
N HIS A 145 3.31 -5.49 2.12
CA HIS A 145 2.48 -6.65 2.41
C HIS A 145 2.95 -7.34 3.70
N GLY A 146 1.98 -7.78 4.50
CA GLY A 146 2.27 -8.38 5.80
C GLY A 146 3.12 -7.48 6.70
N GLY A 147 4.16 -8.05 7.32
CA GLY A 147 5.10 -7.37 8.20
C GLY A 147 6.29 -6.71 7.49
N ASN A 148 6.33 -6.68 6.16
CA ASN A 148 7.45 -6.15 5.39
C ASN A 148 7.59 -4.64 5.48
N GLN A 149 8.72 -4.13 5.00
CA GLN A 149 8.98 -2.69 4.93
C GLN A 149 8.15 -2.01 3.83
N TRP A 150 7.95 -0.70 4.00
CA TRP A 150 7.34 0.15 2.99
C TRP A 150 8.28 0.32 1.80
N VAL A 151 7.75 0.12 0.59
CA VAL A 151 8.48 0.30 -0.67
C VAL A 151 7.68 1.24 -1.57
N LYS A 152 8.35 2.23 -2.18
CA LYS A 152 7.70 3.16 -3.10
C LYS A 152 7.27 2.42 -4.38
N LEU A 153 5.98 2.49 -4.71
CA LEU A 153 5.41 1.97 -5.95
C LEU A 153 5.55 2.96 -7.09
N GLY A 154 5.44 4.25 -6.79
CA GLY A 154 5.53 5.30 -7.80
C GLY A 154 5.30 6.69 -7.24
N GLU A 155 5.42 7.67 -8.13
CA GLU A 155 5.21 9.09 -7.85
C GLU A 155 4.57 9.75 -9.06
N TRP A 156 3.54 10.56 -8.83
CA TRP A 156 2.79 11.22 -9.88
C TRP A 156 2.47 12.67 -9.49
N PRO A 157 2.52 13.61 -10.46
CA PRO A 157 1.97 14.94 -10.24
C PRO A 157 0.45 14.84 -10.06
N ILE A 158 -0.12 15.71 -9.23
CA ILE A 158 -1.57 15.85 -9.12
C ILE A 158 -2.04 16.77 -10.25
N ALA A 159 -2.82 16.23 -11.18
CA ALA A 159 -3.40 17.01 -12.27
C ALA A 159 -4.34 18.10 -11.73
N ARG A 160 -4.37 19.28 -12.38
CA ARG A 160 -5.31 20.36 -12.04
C ARG A 160 -6.73 20.08 -12.55
N ASP A 161 -7.18 18.85 -12.38
CA ASP A 161 -8.50 18.38 -12.79
C ASP A 161 -9.40 18.19 -11.57
N LEU A 162 -10.64 18.66 -11.66
CA LEU A 162 -11.64 18.38 -10.65
C LEU A 162 -12.16 16.97 -10.85
N LEU A 163 -11.96 16.11 -9.86
CA LEU A 163 -12.47 14.74 -9.89
C LEU A 163 -13.95 14.75 -9.54
N THR A 164 -14.75 14.24 -10.46
CA THR A 164 -16.14 13.85 -10.20
C THR A 164 -16.17 12.45 -9.60
N GLN A 165 -17.08 12.21 -8.66
CA GLN A 165 -17.24 10.90 -8.02
C GLN A 165 -17.60 9.81 -9.02
#